data_13d4d2cb16bd3d0ff55cfd3e9325b791
#
_entry.id   13d4d2cb16bd3d0ff55cfd3e9325b791
#
_cell.length_a   1.000
_cell.length_b   1.000
_cell.length_c   1.000
_cell.angle_alpha   90.00
_cell.angle_beta   90.00
_cell.angle_gamma   90.00
#
_symmetry.space_group_name_H-M   'P 1'
#
loop_
_entity.id
_entity.type
_entity.pdbx_description
1 polymer ?
#
loop_
_entity_poly.entity_id
_entity_poly.type
_entity_poly.pdbx_seq_one_letter_code
_entity_poly.pdbx_strand_id
1 'polypeptide(L)'
;MIIRPARLTDLDRIFEIELENFSIEEAIPRPVFEAHLKEIKTSFLVAEKEGEILGYIEGPVIPHRYLQDQSFTEDIKDYSHQKGGYISVTCLSIAKKAQALGVGRKLLTALKEIALEHEREGINLTCHDYLIDYYEKHGFVNEGKSKSTFAGEEWYDMIWENTN
;
A
#
# COMPACT_ATOMS: atom_id res chain seq x y z
N MET A 1 -18.98 -6.16 1.53
CA MET A 1 -17.54 -5.97 1.79
C MET A 1 -17.30 -4.61 2.43
N ILE A 2 -16.56 -4.62 3.51
CA ILE A 2 -16.25 -3.41 4.28
C ILE A 2 -14.76 -3.11 4.17
N ILE A 3 -14.42 -1.84 3.93
CA ILE A 3 -13.03 -1.37 4.02
C ILE A 3 -12.89 -0.67 5.36
N ARG A 4 -11.94 -1.13 6.16
CA ARG A 4 -11.74 -0.58 7.50
C ARG A 4 -10.26 -0.46 7.85
N PRO A 5 -9.90 0.34 8.87
CA PRO A 5 -8.52 0.37 9.36
C PRO A 5 -8.07 -1.01 9.83
N ALA A 6 -6.84 -1.34 9.52
CA ALA A 6 -6.22 -2.58 10.00
C ALA A 6 -5.95 -2.51 11.50
N ARG A 7 -5.97 -3.65 12.15
CA ARG A 7 -5.72 -3.80 13.59
C ARG A 7 -4.57 -4.76 13.80
N LEU A 8 -3.92 -4.67 14.94
CA LEU A 8 -2.84 -5.59 15.28
C LEU A 8 -3.30 -7.07 15.25
N THR A 9 -4.56 -7.31 15.59
CA THR A 9 -5.16 -8.66 15.55
C THR A 9 -5.31 -9.20 14.12
N ASP A 10 -5.16 -8.36 13.09
CA ASP A 10 -5.22 -8.78 11.68
C ASP A 10 -3.88 -9.30 11.17
N LEU A 11 -2.83 -9.19 11.95
CA LEU A 11 -1.45 -9.48 11.51
C LEU A 11 -1.28 -10.87 10.90
N ASP A 12 -1.81 -11.91 11.53
CA ASP A 12 -1.66 -13.27 11.05
C ASP A 12 -2.25 -13.44 9.65
N ARG A 13 -3.45 -12.90 9.44
CA ARG A 13 -4.13 -13.01 8.15
C ARG A 13 -3.45 -12.15 7.08
N ILE A 14 -2.99 -10.97 7.44
CA ILE A 14 -2.25 -10.09 6.52
C ILE A 14 -1.00 -10.80 6.01
N PHE A 15 -0.20 -11.37 6.92
CA PHE A 15 1.01 -12.06 6.53
C PHE A 15 0.73 -13.31 5.71
N GLU A 16 -0.34 -14.03 6.01
CA GLU A 16 -0.78 -15.18 5.24
C GLU A 16 -1.09 -14.78 3.79
N ILE A 17 -1.80 -13.68 3.57
CA ILE A 17 -2.10 -13.16 2.23
C ILE A 17 -0.82 -12.74 1.51
N GLU A 18 0.11 -12.10 2.22
CA GLU A 18 1.39 -11.71 1.64
C GLU A 18 2.12 -12.92 1.06
N LEU A 19 2.17 -14.01 1.81
CA LEU A 19 2.84 -15.24 1.37
C LEU A 19 2.12 -15.96 0.23
N GLU A 20 0.83 -15.69 0.01
CA GLU A 20 0.12 -16.20 -1.16
C GLU A 20 0.60 -15.54 -2.46
N ASN A 21 1.02 -14.28 -2.39
CA ASN A 21 1.25 -13.46 -3.56
C ASN A 21 2.71 -13.15 -3.88
N PHE A 22 3.60 -13.30 -2.90
CA PHE A 22 5.00 -12.93 -3.07
C PHE A 22 5.91 -14.08 -2.65
N SER A 23 7.05 -14.20 -3.35
CA SER A 23 8.09 -15.12 -2.92
C SER A 23 8.65 -14.66 -1.58
N ILE A 24 9.33 -15.57 -0.86
CA ILE A 24 9.90 -15.22 0.45
C ILE A 24 10.91 -14.09 0.34
N GLU A 25 11.58 -13.95 -0.81
CA GLU A 25 12.56 -12.88 -1.06
C GLU A 25 11.90 -11.51 -1.22
N GLU A 26 10.68 -11.47 -1.78
CA GLU A 26 9.95 -10.23 -2.01
C GLU A 26 8.96 -9.89 -0.91
N ALA A 27 8.54 -10.90 -0.14
CA ALA A 27 7.53 -10.72 0.89
C ALA A 27 8.05 -9.80 2.00
N ILE A 28 7.17 -8.92 2.48
CA ILE A 28 7.46 -8.14 3.68
C ILE A 28 7.44 -9.11 4.87
N PRO A 29 8.51 -9.16 5.67
CA PRO A 29 8.55 -10.06 6.83
C PRO A 29 7.50 -9.70 7.89
N ARG A 30 7.05 -10.71 8.62
CA ARG A 30 6.05 -10.52 9.68
C ARG A 30 6.41 -9.42 10.69
N PRO A 31 7.65 -9.32 11.21
CA PRO A 31 8.00 -8.26 12.16
C PRO A 31 7.87 -6.86 11.57
N VAL A 32 8.07 -6.72 10.26
CA VAL A 32 7.91 -5.45 9.57
C VAL A 32 6.43 -5.07 9.52
N PHE A 33 5.53 -6.02 9.20
CA PHE A 33 4.09 -5.77 9.24
C PHE A 33 3.63 -5.36 10.63
N GLU A 34 4.17 -5.99 11.67
CA GLU A 34 3.83 -5.62 13.04
C GLU A 34 4.24 -4.17 13.34
N ALA A 35 5.46 -3.77 12.93
CA ALA A 35 5.92 -2.39 13.08
C ALA A 35 5.02 -1.43 12.30
N HIS A 36 4.63 -1.79 11.08
CA HIS A 36 3.76 -0.97 10.24
C HIS A 36 2.38 -0.80 10.88
N LEU A 37 1.80 -1.86 11.43
CA LEU A 37 0.51 -1.79 12.10
C LEU A 37 0.54 -0.85 13.31
N LYS A 38 1.68 -0.75 13.99
CA LYS A 38 1.85 0.14 15.13
C LYS A 38 2.12 1.58 14.71
N GLU A 39 2.87 1.78 13.63
CA GLU A 39 3.32 3.11 13.21
C GLU A 39 2.31 3.85 12.33
N ILE A 40 1.72 3.17 11.34
CA ILE A 40 0.82 3.80 10.37
C ILE A 40 -0.53 4.09 11.01
N LYS A 41 -0.96 5.36 10.99
CA LYS A 41 -2.16 5.80 11.70
C LYS A 41 -3.42 5.83 10.84
N THR A 42 -3.33 6.21 9.55
CA THR A 42 -4.51 6.47 8.73
C THR A 42 -4.58 5.65 7.45
N SER A 43 -3.50 5.05 7.01
CA SER A 43 -3.38 4.47 5.68
C SER A 43 -2.95 3.01 5.65
N PHE A 44 -3.42 2.25 6.62
CA PHE A 44 -3.35 0.79 6.61
C PHE A 44 -4.77 0.25 6.67
N LEU A 45 -5.26 -0.28 5.55
CA LEU A 45 -6.66 -0.67 5.40
C LEU A 45 -6.78 -2.15 5.02
N VAL A 46 -7.83 -2.79 5.52
CA VAL A 46 -8.19 -4.15 5.12
C VAL A 46 -9.57 -4.17 4.50
N ALA A 47 -9.79 -5.10 3.59
CA ALA A 47 -11.10 -5.40 3.02
C ALA A 47 -11.62 -6.66 3.69
N GLU A 48 -12.78 -6.55 4.33
CA GLU A 48 -13.38 -7.64 5.10
C GLU A 48 -14.76 -7.98 4.55
N LYS A 49 -15.03 -9.25 4.39
CA LYS A 49 -16.34 -9.76 4.00
C LYS A 49 -16.71 -10.93 4.90
N GLU A 50 -17.85 -10.79 5.57
CA GLU A 50 -18.37 -11.85 6.45
C GLU A 50 -17.32 -12.31 7.48
N GLY A 51 -16.59 -11.35 8.05
CA GLY A 51 -15.59 -11.62 9.08
C GLY A 51 -14.24 -12.10 8.55
N GLU A 52 -14.08 -12.22 7.24
CA GLU A 52 -12.84 -12.68 6.63
C GLU A 52 -12.13 -11.54 5.89
N ILE A 53 -10.82 -11.36 6.13
CA ILE A 53 -10.01 -10.40 5.39
C ILE A 53 -9.65 -11.01 4.04
N LEU A 54 -9.97 -10.26 2.97
CA LEU A 54 -9.73 -10.66 1.59
C LEU A 54 -8.56 -9.93 0.95
N GLY A 55 -8.10 -8.85 1.57
CA GLY A 55 -6.97 -8.08 1.04
C GLY A 55 -6.64 -6.93 1.94
N TYR A 56 -5.53 -6.27 1.64
CA TYR A 56 -5.10 -5.09 2.38
C TYR A 56 -4.25 -4.17 1.51
N ILE A 57 -4.20 -2.91 1.93
CA ILE A 57 -3.30 -1.91 1.36
C ILE A 57 -2.65 -1.17 2.51
N GLU A 58 -1.35 -0.90 2.41
CA GLU A 58 -0.67 -0.21 3.49
C GLU A 58 0.45 0.68 2.98
N GLY A 59 0.70 1.76 3.71
CA GLY A 59 1.83 2.62 3.49
C GLY A 59 1.74 3.86 4.35
N PRO A 60 2.88 4.44 4.73
CA PRO A 60 2.91 5.63 5.56
C PRO A 60 2.66 6.90 4.74
N VAL A 61 2.38 7.99 5.44
CA VAL A 61 2.48 9.32 4.85
C VAL A 61 3.94 9.74 4.93
N ILE A 62 4.51 10.18 3.82
CA ILE A 62 5.89 10.67 3.77
C ILE A 62 5.95 12.04 3.09
N PRO A 63 6.96 12.88 3.39
CA PRO A 63 7.09 14.21 2.76
C PRO A 63 7.80 14.16 1.41
N HIS A 64 7.84 13.01 0.75
CA HIS A 64 8.52 12.80 -0.52
C HIS A 64 7.57 12.35 -1.60
N ARG A 65 7.81 12.82 -2.84
CA ARG A 65 7.01 12.43 -4.00
C ARG A 65 7.18 10.94 -4.34
N TYR A 66 8.36 10.39 -4.09
CA TYR A 66 8.68 9.00 -4.46
C TYR A 66 8.88 8.14 -3.23
N LEU A 67 8.52 6.86 -3.37
CA LEU A 67 8.65 5.89 -2.30
C LEU A 67 10.11 5.72 -1.88
N GLN A 68 10.33 5.62 -0.58
CA GLN A 68 11.66 5.46 0.02
C GLN A 68 11.80 4.05 0.59
N ASP A 69 12.99 3.45 0.45
CA ASP A 69 13.22 2.10 0.93
C ASP A 69 13.02 1.93 2.44
N GLN A 70 13.19 3.00 3.22
CA GLN A 70 12.91 2.98 4.66
C GLN A 70 11.47 2.55 4.95
N SER A 71 10.53 2.83 4.05
CA SER A 71 9.12 2.47 4.23
C SER A 71 8.86 0.96 4.20
N PHE A 72 9.84 0.17 3.76
CA PHE A 72 9.77 -1.30 3.76
C PHE A 72 10.38 -1.93 5.01
N THR A 73 10.82 -1.14 5.97
CA THR A 73 11.58 -1.64 7.14
C THR A 73 10.81 -1.46 8.43
N GLU A 74 11.36 -2.03 9.51
CA GLU A 74 10.82 -1.83 10.86
C GLU A 74 11.03 -0.39 11.36
N ASP A 75 11.98 0.35 10.74
CA ASP A 75 12.25 1.75 11.06
C ASP A 75 11.32 2.72 10.30
N ILE A 76 10.23 2.23 9.78
CA ILE A 76 9.23 3.04 9.09
C ILE A 76 8.82 4.25 9.93
N LYS A 77 8.62 5.37 9.25
CA LYS A 77 8.10 6.60 9.86
C LYS A 77 6.86 7.07 9.13
N ASP A 78 5.82 7.35 9.89
CA ASP A 78 4.56 7.85 9.37
C ASP A 78 4.41 9.31 9.76
N TYR A 79 4.33 10.18 8.76
CA TYR A 79 4.20 11.63 8.94
C TYR A 79 2.75 12.08 8.82
N SER A 80 1.78 11.22 9.14
CA SER A 80 0.35 11.55 9.04
C SER A 80 -0.06 12.71 9.95
N HIS A 81 0.74 13.06 10.96
CA HIS A 81 0.52 14.22 11.82
C HIS A 81 0.89 15.55 11.15
N GLN A 82 1.56 15.51 10.00
CA GLN A 82 1.95 16.72 9.25
C GLN A 82 0.96 16.96 8.11
N LYS A 83 0.89 18.21 7.66
CA LYS A 83 0.08 18.58 6.48
C LYS A 83 0.77 18.14 5.20
N GLY A 84 -0.04 17.87 4.17
CA GLY A 84 0.49 17.50 2.85
C GLY A 84 1.12 16.13 2.82
N GLY A 85 2.17 16.00 2.03
CA GLY A 85 2.86 14.73 1.83
C GLY A 85 2.08 13.76 0.96
N TYR A 86 2.66 12.60 0.76
CA TYR A 86 2.09 11.53 -0.06
C TYR A 86 1.82 10.31 0.79
N ILE A 87 0.72 9.61 0.53
CA ILE A 87 0.56 8.25 1.06
C ILE A 87 1.44 7.36 0.19
N SER A 88 2.43 6.72 0.78
CA SER A 88 3.43 5.93 0.07
C SER A 88 3.11 4.44 0.25
N VAL A 89 2.45 3.86 -0.75
CA VAL A 89 1.98 2.47 -0.66
C VAL A 89 3.15 1.52 -0.77
N THR A 90 3.37 0.74 0.27
CA THR A 90 4.42 -0.29 0.29
C THR A 90 3.87 -1.66 -0.09
N CYS A 91 2.57 -1.88 0.08
CA CYS A 91 1.97 -3.15 -0.29
C CYS A 91 0.48 -3.02 -0.57
N LEU A 92 0.06 -3.67 -1.64
CA LEU A 92 -1.34 -3.94 -1.97
C LEU A 92 -1.41 -5.42 -2.31
N SER A 93 -2.14 -6.18 -1.52
CA SER A 93 -2.19 -7.63 -1.70
C SER A 93 -3.59 -8.18 -1.47
N ILE A 94 -4.03 -9.04 -2.37
CA ILE A 94 -5.37 -9.61 -2.38
C ILE A 94 -5.25 -11.13 -2.28
N ALA A 95 -6.04 -11.74 -1.40
CA ALA A 95 -6.10 -13.19 -1.28
C ALA A 95 -6.43 -13.81 -2.65
N LYS A 96 -5.78 -14.90 -3.01
CA LYS A 96 -5.95 -15.51 -4.33
C LYS A 96 -7.41 -15.81 -4.66
N LYS A 97 -8.17 -16.29 -3.69
CA LYS A 97 -9.59 -16.61 -3.87
C LYS A 97 -10.46 -15.38 -4.16
N ALA A 98 -9.95 -14.18 -3.90
CA ALA A 98 -10.71 -12.94 -4.04
C ALA A 98 -10.20 -12.01 -5.15
N GLN A 99 -9.20 -12.41 -5.92
CA GLN A 99 -8.55 -11.53 -6.91
C GLN A 99 -9.50 -11.06 -8.03
N ALA A 100 -10.56 -11.81 -8.33
CA ALA A 100 -11.51 -11.43 -9.36
C ALA A 100 -12.70 -10.60 -8.84
N LEU A 101 -12.69 -10.23 -7.55
CA LEU A 101 -13.85 -9.59 -6.90
C LEU A 101 -13.76 -8.06 -6.81
N GLY A 102 -12.74 -7.45 -7.41
CA GLY A 102 -12.58 -6.00 -7.37
C GLY A 102 -12.10 -5.45 -6.03
N VAL A 103 -11.48 -6.28 -5.19
CA VAL A 103 -11.00 -5.88 -3.87
C VAL A 103 -9.92 -4.80 -3.96
N GLY A 104 -8.95 -4.97 -4.88
CA GLY A 104 -7.87 -4.00 -5.07
C GLY A 104 -8.39 -2.62 -5.43
N ARG A 105 -9.36 -2.57 -6.35
CA ARG A 105 -10.00 -1.31 -6.74
C ARG A 105 -10.67 -0.63 -5.55
N LYS A 106 -11.37 -1.40 -4.71
CA LYS A 106 -12.04 -0.83 -3.53
C LYS A 106 -11.05 -0.29 -2.51
N LEU A 107 -9.93 -1.00 -2.31
CA LEU A 107 -8.88 -0.53 -1.41
C LEU A 107 -8.22 0.74 -1.94
N LEU A 108 -7.92 0.80 -3.24
CA LEU A 108 -7.34 2.00 -3.85
C LEU A 108 -8.31 3.19 -3.77
N THR A 109 -9.60 2.96 -4.03
CA THR A 109 -10.62 4.01 -3.93
C THR A 109 -10.70 4.55 -2.51
N ALA A 110 -10.72 3.66 -1.51
CA ALA A 110 -10.75 4.08 -0.12
C ALA A 110 -9.50 4.88 0.27
N LEU A 111 -8.34 4.49 -0.23
CA LEU A 111 -7.10 5.22 0.05
C LEU A 111 -7.11 6.61 -0.58
N LYS A 112 -7.67 6.75 -1.79
CA LYS A 112 -7.84 8.06 -2.44
C LYS A 112 -8.77 8.95 -1.61
N GLU A 113 -9.84 8.39 -1.06
CA GLU A 113 -10.75 9.14 -0.20
C GLU A 113 -10.03 9.67 1.05
N ILE A 114 -9.16 8.86 1.64
CA ILE A 114 -8.35 9.27 2.79
C ILE A 114 -7.38 10.39 2.37
N ALA A 115 -6.75 10.28 1.21
CA ALA A 115 -5.86 11.33 0.70
C ALA A 115 -6.60 12.66 0.51
N LEU A 116 -7.82 12.60 -0.03
CA LEU A 116 -8.65 13.80 -0.21
C LEU A 116 -9.06 14.39 1.14
N GLU A 117 -9.52 13.56 2.05
CA GLU A 117 -9.98 13.98 3.38
C GLU A 117 -8.87 14.67 4.18
N HIS A 118 -7.67 14.13 4.13
CA HIS A 118 -6.52 14.66 4.87
C HIS A 118 -5.66 15.63 4.05
N GLU A 119 -6.12 16.01 2.86
CA GLU A 119 -5.44 16.99 2.00
C GLU A 119 -4.00 16.59 1.67
N ARG A 120 -3.77 15.28 1.42
CA ARG A 120 -2.48 14.80 0.94
C ARG A 120 -2.24 15.25 -0.49
N GLU A 121 -0.98 15.40 -0.88
CA GLU A 121 -0.62 15.79 -2.26
C GLU A 121 -0.92 14.68 -3.26
N GLY A 122 -0.92 13.45 -2.82
CA GLY A 122 -1.25 12.31 -3.66
C GLY A 122 -0.88 11.00 -3.00
N ILE A 123 -0.79 9.97 -3.86
CA ILE A 123 -0.39 8.62 -3.47
C ILE A 123 0.76 8.22 -4.39
N ASN A 124 1.83 7.67 -3.83
CA ASN A 124 2.89 7.09 -4.63
C ASN A 124 3.04 5.60 -4.33
N LEU A 125 3.58 4.88 -5.29
CA LEU A 125 3.94 3.48 -5.11
C LEU A 125 5.00 3.11 -6.14
N THR A 126 5.59 1.94 -5.96
CA THR A 126 6.42 1.33 -6.98
C THR A 126 5.80 -0.01 -7.38
N CYS A 127 5.96 -0.39 -8.64
CA CYS A 127 5.45 -1.67 -9.12
C CYS A 127 6.35 -2.26 -10.19
N HIS A 128 6.19 -3.57 -10.43
CA HIS A 128 6.81 -4.24 -11.57
C HIS A 128 6.18 -3.74 -12.88
N ASP A 129 6.88 -3.89 -13.99
CA ASP A 129 6.44 -3.43 -15.30
C ASP A 129 5.08 -4.02 -15.71
N TYR A 130 4.81 -5.28 -15.36
CA TYR A 130 3.55 -5.93 -15.73
C TYR A 130 2.34 -5.40 -14.94
N LEU A 131 2.55 -4.56 -13.93
CA LEU A 131 1.48 -3.93 -13.15
C LEU A 131 1.22 -2.47 -13.52
N ILE A 132 2.03 -1.90 -14.40
CA ILE A 132 1.87 -0.49 -14.81
C ILE A 132 0.47 -0.23 -15.36
N ASP A 133 -0.02 -1.08 -16.28
CA ASP A 133 -1.35 -0.91 -16.86
C ASP A 133 -2.46 -0.95 -15.80
N TYR A 134 -2.32 -1.84 -14.82
CA TYR A 134 -3.28 -1.94 -13.73
C TYR A 134 -3.39 -0.60 -12.98
N TYR A 135 -2.26 -0.01 -12.61
CA TYR A 135 -2.28 1.25 -11.86
C TYR A 135 -2.68 2.43 -12.73
N GLU A 136 -2.33 2.43 -14.01
CA GLU A 136 -2.78 3.47 -14.93
C GLU A 136 -4.31 3.50 -15.07
N LYS A 137 -4.95 2.34 -15.06
CA LYS A 137 -6.42 2.25 -15.04
C LYS A 137 -7.05 2.89 -13.81
N HIS A 138 -6.28 2.97 -12.73
CA HIS A 138 -6.73 3.59 -11.47
C HIS A 138 -6.26 5.03 -11.32
N GLY A 139 -5.81 5.66 -12.40
CA GLY A 139 -5.46 7.07 -12.42
C GLY A 139 -4.03 7.40 -12.02
N PHE A 140 -3.17 6.39 -11.87
CA PHE A 140 -1.76 6.63 -11.59
C PHE A 140 -1.00 6.91 -12.89
N VAL A 141 0.05 7.71 -12.79
CA VAL A 141 0.93 8.04 -13.92
C VAL A 141 2.29 7.41 -13.68
N ASN A 142 2.79 6.72 -14.70
CA ASN A 142 4.14 6.14 -14.66
C ASN A 142 5.18 7.24 -14.83
N GLU A 143 6.04 7.43 -13.85
CA GLU A 143 7.11 8.43 -13.90
C GLU A 143 8.50 7.82 -14.13
N GLY A 144 8.53 6.56 -14.56
CA GLY A 144 9.78 5.91 -14.96
C GLY A 144 10.36 5.01 -13.87
N LYS A 145 11.57 4.54 -14.13
CA LYS A 145 12.24 3.62 -13.20
C LYS A 145 12.53 4.28 -11.86
N SER A 146 12.16 3.58 -10.80
CA SER A 146 12.45 4.00 -9.43
C SER A 146 13.94 3.82 -9.12
N LYS A 147 14.40 4.59 -8.13
CA LYS A 147 15.73 4.39 -7.56
C LYS A 147 15.77 3.22 -6.57
N SER A 148 14.60 2.67 -6.21
CA SER A 148 14.54 1.53 -5.29
C SER A 148 15.17 0.30 -5.91
N THR A 149 15.92 -0.44 -5.08
CA THR A 149 16.51 -1.73 -5.45
C THR A 149 15.95 -2.85 -4.57
N PHE A 150 14.78 -2.62 -3.97
CA PHE A 150 14.15 -3.58 -3.07
C PHE A 150 14.09 -4.98 -3.72
N ALA A 151 14.48 -6.00 -2.98
CA ALA A 151 14.54 -7.39 -3.44
C ALA A 151 15.39 -7.61 -4.71
N GLY A 152 16.28 -6.66 -5.05
CA GLY A 152 17.14 -6.75 -6.24
C GLY A 152 16.40 -6.63 -7.57
N GLU A 153 15.16 -6.13 -7.57
CA GLU A 153 14.29 -6.03 -8.74
C GLU A 153 14.23 -4.62 -9.30
N GLU A 154 13.73 -4.49 -10.54
CA GLU A 154 13.41 -3.19 -11.13
C GLU A 154 11.99 -2.79 -10.77
N TRP A 155 11.84 -1.54 -10.35
CA TRP A 155 10.57 -0.96 -9.95
C TRP A 155 10.29 0.31 -10.74
N TYR A 156 9.00 0.61 -10.93
CA TYR A 156 8.56 1.83 -11.62
C TYR A 156 7.76 2.69 -10.65
N ASP A 157 8.06 4.00 -10.65
CA ASP A 157 7.35 4.97 -9.81
C ASP A 157 6.00 5.30 -10.43
N MET A 158 4.94 5.10 -9.66
CA MET A 158 3.58 5.43 -10.06
C MET A 158 3.02 6.48 -9.11
N ILE A 159 2.44 7.53 -9.66
CA ILE A 159 1.94 8.67 -8.90
C ILE A 159 0.48 8.93 -9.22
N TRP A 160 -0.35 9.03 -8.19
CA TRP A 160 -1.70 9.58 -8.30
C TRP A 160 -1.69 10.96 -7.62
N GLU A 161 -2.02 12.01 -8.36
CA GLU A 161 -2.04 13.38 -7.83
C GLU A 161 -3.42 13.70 -7.26
N ASN A 162 -3.45 14.33 -6.09
CA ASN A 162 -4.66 14.92 -5.56
C ASN A 162 -4.80 16.31 -6.21
N THR A 163 -5.77 16.46 -7.11
CA THR A 163 -5.99 17.69 -7.85
C THR A 163 -7.04 18.61 -7.23
N ASN A 164 -7.55 18.24 -6.06
CA ASN A 164 -8.56 19.04 -5.35
C ASN A 164 -7.96 20.04 -4.35
#